data_5b4feeea6d729030493bc0b03c498518
#
_entry.id   5b4feeea6d729030493bc0b03c498518
#
_cell.length_a   1.000
_cell.length_b   1.000
_cell.length_c   1.000
_cell.angle_alpha   90.00
_cell.angle_beta   90.00
_cell.angle_gamma   90.00
#
_symmetry.space_group_name_H-M   'P 1'
#
loop_
_entity.id
_entity.type
_entity.pdbx_description
1 polymer ?
#
loop_
_entity_poly.entity_id
_entity_poly.type
_entity_poly.pdbx_seq_one_letter_code
_entity_poly.pdbx_strand_id
1 'polypeptide(L)'
;MSQAFSSDPVLVFDIETVADTDAARRIYPQLAKLNDADTLSALTAIRIQEAGHDFMRLPLQRIVCISALYIKDGTFSLFSLTADKFSEKEILAKFFRAFHDIAKLPKLISWNGS
;
A
#
# COMPACT_ATOMS: atom_id res chain seq x y z
N MET A 1 -23.97 9.27 23.81
CA MET A 1 -24.17 7.85 23.50
C MET A 1 -22.89 7.07 23.62
N SER A 2 -22.73 6.47 24.75
CA SER A 2 -21.51 5.70 25.00
C SER A 2 -21.39 4.50 24.08
N GLN A 3 -22.50 3.97 23.59
CA GLN A 3 -22.47 2.81 22.69
C GLN A 3 -21.88 3.13 21.32
N ALA A 4 -21.83 4.42 20.95
CA ALA A 4 -21.27 4.83 19.67
C ALA A 4 -19.74 4.67 19.65
N PHE A 5 -19.11 4.57 20.82
CA PHE A 5 -17.67 4.52 20.93
C PHE A 5 -17.23 3.27 21.67
N SER A 6 -16.69 2.36 20.93
CA SER A 6 -16.09 1.18 21.52
C SER A 6 -14.77 1.55 22.18
N SER A 7 -14.44 0.89 23.28
CA SER A 7 -13.10 0.97 23.85
C SER A 7 -12.10 0.15 23.09
N ASP A 8 -12.56 -0.66 22.14
CA ASP A 8 -11.65 -1.47 21.32
C ASP A 8 -10.78 -0.58 20.43
N PRO A 9 -9.50 -0.91 20.30
CA PRO A 9 -8.63 -0.13 19.43
C PRO A 9 -9.04 -0.28 17.97
N VAL A 10 -8.89 0.81 17.23
CA VAL A 10 -9.18 0.85 15.79
C VAL A 10 -7.95 1.40 15.07
N LEU A 11 -7.58 0.75 13.98
CA LEU A 11 -6.51 1.23 13.10
C LEU A 11 -7.12 1.51 11.73
N VAL A 12 -7.17 2.80 11.37
CA VAL A 12 -7.60 3.25 10.04
C VAL A 12 -6.34 3.44 9.22
N PHE A 13 -6.29 2.86 8.04
CA PHE A 13 -5.08 2.95 7.22
C PHE A 13 -5.40 3.17 5.76
N ASP A 14 -4.42 3.73 5.05
CA ASP A 14 -4.47 3.99 3.62
C ASP A 14 -3.14 3.56 3.01
N ILE A 15 -3.19 2.91 1.86
CA ILE A 15 -2.01 2.40 1.17
C ILE A 15 -1.91 3.06 -0.19
N GLU A 16 -0.74 3.63 -0.49
CA GLU A 16 -0.44 4.17 -1.80
C GLU A 16 0.57 3.28 -2.51
N THR A 17 0.32 3.00 -3.78
CA THR A 17 1.19 2.16 -4.58
C THR A 17 1.58 2.85 -5.86
N VAL A 18 2.68 2.37 -6.45
CA VAL A 18 3.10 2.77 -7.80
C VAL A 18 3.40 1.51 -8.60
N ALA A 19 3.45 1.65 -9.92
CA ALA A 19 3.84 0.55 -10.79
C ALA A 19 5.29 0.15 -10.48
N ASP A 20 5.52 -1.16 -10.37
CA ASP A 20 6.84 -1.72 -10.13
C ASP A 20 7.51 -2.04 -11.46
N THR A 21 8.25 -1.07 -11.98
CA THR A 21 8.91 -1.22 -13.27
C THR A 21 10.01 -2.27 -13.26
N ASP A 22 10.69 -2.47 -12.14
CA ASP A 22 11.68 -3.53 -12.01
C ASP A 22 11.05 -4.91 -12.14
N ALA A 23 9.94 -5.13 -11.45
CA ALA A 23 9.20 -6.38 -11.55
C ALA A 23 8.70 -6.60 -12.97
N ALA A 24 8.23 -5.54 -13.63
CA ALA A 24 7.74 -5.60 -14.99
C ALA A 24 8.82 -6.04 -15.97
N ARG A 25 10.02 -5.50 -15.83
CA ARG A 25 11.13 -5.88 -16.70
C ARG A 25 11.55 -7.34 -16.52
N ARG A 26 11.34 -7.89 -15.31
CA ARG A 26 11.61 -9.32 -15.08
C ARG A 26 10.53 -10.22 -15.66
N ILE A 27 9.27 -9.77 -15.64
CA ILE A 27 8.13 -10.55 -16.13
C ILE A 27 8.01 -10.48 -17.64
N TYR A 28 8.29 -9.32 -18.23
CA TYR A 28 8.19 -9.08 -19.67
C TYR A 28 9.58 -8.88 -20.25
N PRO A 29 10.21 -9.91 -20.82
CA PRO A 29 11.59 -9.80 -21.34
C PRO A 29 11.76 -8.72 -22.40
N GLN A 30 10.71 -8.42 -23.16
CA GLN A 30 10.76 -7.37 -24.20
C GLN A 30 10.96 -5.98 -23.60
N LEU A 31 10.74 -5.81 -22.29
CA LEU A 31 10.90 -4.53 -21.60
C LEU A 31 12.26 -4.41 -20.91
N ALA A 32 13.09 -5.45 -20.96
CA ALA A 32 14.29 -5.55 -20.10
C ALA A 32 15.29 -4.40 -20.29
N LYS A 33 15.34 -3.82 -21.48
CA LYS A 33 16.29 -2.74 -21.78
C LYS A 33 15.69 -1.35 -21.71
N LEU A 34 14.43 -1.23 -21.36
CA LEU A 34 13.75 0.06 -21.28
C LEU A 34 14.02 0.74 -19.93
N ASN A 35 14.07 2.07 -19.95
CA ASN A 35 14.10 2.85 -18.72
C ASN A 35 12.74 2.81 -18.02
N ASP A 36 12.64 3.42 -16.85
CA ASP A 36 11.42 3.37 -16.06
C ASP A 36 10.24 4.05 -16.77
N ALA A 37 10.46 5.19 -17.40
CA ALA A 37 9.39 5.91 -18.09
C ALA A 37 8.84 5.10 -19.26
N ASP A 38 9.73 4.54 -20.08
CA ASP A 38 9.32 3.73 -21.23
C ASP A 38 8.70 2.41 -20.80
N THR A 39 9.22 1.81 -19.73
CA THR A 39 8.63 0.61 -19.16
C THR A 39 7.19 0.87 -18.69
N LEU A 40 6.97 1.98 -18.02
CA LEU A 40 5.63 2.35 -17.54
C LEU A 40 4.67 2.56 -18.72
N SER A 41 5.13 3.27 -19.75
CA SER A 41 4.30 3.50 -20.95
C SER A 41 3.94 2.18 -21.63
N ALA A 42 4.90 1.28 -21.77
CA ALA A 42 4.67 -0.02 -22.39
C ALA A 42 3.72 -0.88 -21.55
N LEU A 43 3.88 -0.89 -20.25
CA LEU A 43 3.00 -1.61 -19.35
C LEU A 43 1.56 -1.11 -19.45
N THR A 44 1.39 0.19 -19.45
CA THR A 44 0.06 0.81 -19.55
C THR A 44 -0.62 0.36 -20.84
N ALA A 45 0.12 0.38 -21.96
CA ALA A 45 -0.41 -0.06 -23.24
C ALA A 45 -0.79 -1.55 -23.22
N ILE A 46 0.05 -2.38 -22.64
CA ILE A 46 -0.22 -3.82 -22.52
C ILE A 46 -1.48 -4.03 -21.67
N ARG A 47 -1.58 -3.32 -20.57
CA ARG A 47 -2.70 -3.48 -19.64
C ARG A 47 -4.02 -3.05 -20.27
N ILE A 48 -4.02 -1.95 -20.99
CA ILE A 48 -5.19 -1.47 -21.71
C ILE A 48 -5.62 -2.50 -22.76
N GLN A 49 -4.67 -3.06 -23.50
CA GLN A 49 -4.96 -4.06 -24.51
C GLN A 49 -5.53 -5.34 -23.91
N GLU A 50 -5.00 -5.78 -22.76
CA GLU A 50 -5.43 -7.02 -22.13
C GLU A 50 -6.76 -6.90 -21.39
N ALA A 51 -7.00 -5.76 -20.75
CA ALA A 51 -8.09 -5.62 -19.79
C ALA A 51 -9.03 -4.44 -20.05
N GLY A 52 -8.69 -3.56 -20.96
CA GLY A 52 -9.49 -2.38 -21.26
C GLY A 52 -9.35 -1.24 -20.25
N HIS A 53 -8.40 -1.33 -19.33
CA HIS A 53 -8.11 -0.26 -18.36
C HIS A 53 -6.62 -0.28 -18.01
N ASP A 54 -6.17 0.77 -17.35
CA ASP A 54 -4.75 0.96 -17.04
C ASP A 54 -4.36 0.54 -15.61
N PHE A 55 -5.27 -0.05 -14.84
CA PHE A 55 -4.94 -0.54 -13.50
C PHE A 55 -3.93 -1.68 -13.60
N MET A 56 -2.80 -1.51 -12.91
CA MET A 56 -1.77 -2.54 -12.87
C MET A 56 -2.23 -3.74 -12.06
N ARG A 57 -1.76 -4.92 -12.44
CA ARG A 57 -1.94 -6.11 -11.63
C ARG A 57 -1.23 -5.94 -10.30
N LEU A 58 -1.77 -6.54 -9.25
CA LEU A 58 -1.16 -6.46 -7.92
C LEU A 58 0.32 -6.83 -7.90
N PRO A 59 0.79 -7.90 -8.57
CA PRO A 59 2.23 -8.21 -8.58
C PRO A 59 3.09 -7.16 -9.25
N LEU A 60 2.49 -6.23 -10.01
CA LEU A 60 3.18 -5.15 -10.69
C LEU A 60 3.01 -3.82 -9.96
N GLN A 61 2.56 -3.87 -8.71
CA GLN A 61 2.44 -2.68 -7.86
C GLN A 61 3.39 -2.79 -6.68
N ARG A 62 3.97 -1.66 -6.30
CA ARG A 62 4.87 -1.57 -5.18
C ARG A 62 4.33 -0.55 -4.20
N ILE A 63 4.30 -0.90 -2.92
CA ILE A 63 3.83 0.01 -1.87
C ILE A 63 4.88 1.09 -1.63
N VAL A 64 4.47 2.34 -1.68
CA VAL A 64 5.35 3.48 -1.43
C VAL A 64 4.96 4.26 -0.18
N CYS A 65 3.76 4.06 0.32
CA CYS A 65 3.33 4.72 1.54
C CYS A 65 2.22 3.93 2.22
N ILE A 66 2.30 3.81 3.54
CA ILE A 66 1.17 3.42 4.37
C ILE A 66 1.01 4.51 5.42
N SER A 67 -0.16 5.13 5.44
CA SER A 67 -0.54 6.09 6.47
C SER A 67 -1.58 5.44 7.37
N ALA A 68 -1.48 5.64 8.66
CA ALA A 68 -2.38 5.00 9.60
C ALA A 68 -2.72 5.91 10.75
N LEU A 69 -3.97 5.81 11.20
CA LEU A 69 -4.49 6.50 12.37
C LEU A 69 -4.93 5.44 13.39
N TYR A 70 -4.29 5.43 14.52
CA TYR A 70 -4.62 4.53 15.62
C TYR A 70 -5.50 5.27 16.63
N ILE A 71 -6.62 4.69 16.98
CA ILE A 71 -7.60 5.29 17.87
C ILE A 71 -7.88 4.32 19.02
N LYS A 72 -7.71 4.79 20.24
CA LYS A 72 -8.08 4.03 21.42
C LYS A 72 -8.47 4.98 22.53
N ASP A 73 -9.64 4.72 23.15
CA ASP A 73 -10.13 5.46 24.30
C ASP A 73 -10.12 6.98 24.08
N GLY A 74 -10.49 7.41 22.86
CA GLY A 74 -10.52 8.82 22.51
C GLY A 74 -9.15 9.44 22.22
N THR A 75 -8.11 8.64 22.22
CA THR A 75 -6.75 9.09 21.92
C THR A 75 -6.39 8.71 20.49
N PHE A 76 -5.68 9.58 19.78
CA PHE A 76 -5.27 9.38 18.39
C PHE A 76 -3.76 9.34 18.29
N SER A 77 -3.27 8.45 17.43
CA SER A 77 -1.86 8.47 17.01
C SER A 77 -1.81 8.32 15.51
N LEU A 78 -1.14 9.23 14.84
CA LEU A 78 -1.01 9.24 13.38
C LEU A 78 0.43 8.94 13.01
N PHE A 79 0.62 8.03 12.05
CA PHE A 79 1.96 7.75 11.54
C PHE A 79 1.92 7.45 10.04
N SER A 80 3.07 7.65 9.38
CA SER A 80 3.23 7.34 7.97
C SER A 80 4.56 6.63 7.75
N LEU A 81 4.54 5.62 6.89
CA LEU A 81 5.72 4.88 6.49
C LEU A 81 5.88 5.10 5.00
N THR A 82 6.99 5.72 4.61
CA THR A 82 7.17 6.21 3.23
C THR A 82 8.43 5.66 2.59
N ALA A 83 8.39 5.55 1.26
CA ALA A 83 9.50 4.98 0.49
C ALA A 83 10.74 5.85 0.46
N ASP A 84 10.65 7.12 0.81
CA ASP A 84 11.83 7.97 0.93
C ASP A 84 12.68 7.63 2.16
N LYS A 85 12.09 6.93 3.13
CA LYS A 85 12.79 6.55 4.37
C LYS A 85 12.99 5.05 4.51
N PHE A 86 12.12 4.26 3.91
CA PHE A 86 12.10 2.80 4.11
C PHE A 86 11.89 2.06 2.81
N SER A 87 12.49 0.88 2.69
CA SER A 87 12.16 -0.03 1.60
C SER A 87 10.73 -0.57 1.77
N GLU A 88 10.15 -1.14 0.71
CA GLU A 88 8.83 -1.75 0.80
C GLU A 88 8.78 -2.82 1.89
N LYS A 89 9.82 -3.67 1.97
CA LYS A 89 9.90 -4.70 2.99
C LYS A 89 9.87 -4.10 4.39
N GLU A 90 10.59 -3.01 4.60
CA GLU A 90 10.61 -2.31 5.88
C GLU A 90 9.26 -1.65 6.19
N ILE A 91 8.60 -1.07 5.20
CA ILE A 91 7.28 -0.48 5.36
C ILE A 91 6.30 -1.53 5.86
N LEU A 92 6.27 -2.68 5.19
CA LEU A 92 5.37 -3.77 5.56
C LEU A 92 5.70 -4.33 6.94
N ALA A 93 6.99 -4.55 7.22
CA ALA A 93 7.40 -5.08 8.52
C ALA A 93 7.03 -4.14 9.67
N LYS A 94 7.25 -2.83 9.47
CA LYS A 94 6.92 -1.83 10.50
C LYS A 94 5.42 -1.69 10.68
N PHE A 95 4.65 -1.75 9.59
CA PHE A 95 3.19 -1.68 9.68
C PHE A 95 2.63 -2.88 10.46
N PHE A 96 3.05 -4.08 10.12
CA PHE A 96 2.56 -5.28 10.81
C PHE A 96 3.02 -5.35 12.25
N ARG A 97 4.22 -4.86 12.54
CA ARG A 97 4.68 -4.77 13.92
C ARG A 97 3.82 -3.81 14.72
N ALA A 98 3.54 -2.64 14.18
CA ALA A 98 2.68 -1.66 14.85
C ALA A 98 1.29 -2.24 15.09
N PHE A 99 0.73 -2.89 14.09
CA PHE A 99 -0.56 -3.55 14.22
C PHE A 99 -0.54 -4.59 15.35
N HIS A 100 0.50 -5.41 15.39
CA HIS A 100 0.59 -6.51 16.35
C HIS A 100 0.87 -5.99 17.76
N ASP A 101 1.78 -5.03 17.91
CA ASP A 101 2.25 -4.57 19.21
C ASP A 101 1.30 -3.60 19.89
N ILE A 102 0.70 -2.70 19.11
CA ILE A 102 -0.11 -1.64 19.67
C ILE A 102 -1.40 -2.17 20.25
N ALA A 103 -1.92 -3.26 19.77
CA ALA A 103 -3.33 -3.32 19.88
C ALA A 103 -3.94 -4.63 20.25
N LYS A 104 -3.27 -5.56 20.67
CA LYS A 104 -4.01 -6.78 20.91
C LYS A 104 -5.02 -7.03 19.77
N LEU A 105 -4.55 -6.85 18.54
CA LEU A 105 -5.33 -7.01 17.32
C LEU A 105 -6.43 -5.95 17.19
N PRO A 106 -6.10 -4.71 16.79
CA PRO A 106 -7.10 -3.68 16.58
C PRO A 106 -8.05 -4.03 15.45
N LYS A 107 -9.21 -3.44 15.49
CA LYS A 107 -10.11 -3.49 14.36
C LYS A 107 -9.47 -2.70 13.20
N LEU A 108 -9.34 -3.35 12.05
CA LEU A 108 -8.75 -2.72 10.88
C LEU A 108 -9.83 -2.10 10.01
N ILE A 109 -9.58 -0.87 9.59
CA ILE A 109 -10.44 -0.18 8.62
C ILE A 109 -9.53 0.36 7.52
N SER A 110 -9.75 -0.09 6.29
CA SER A 110 -9.04 0.44 5.14
C SER A 110 -9.80 1.61 4.56
N TRP A 111 -9.14 2.74 4.42
CA TRP A 111 -9.75 3.92 3.83
C TRP A 111 -9.94 3.76 2.32
N ASN A 112 -9.03 3.05 1.68
CA ASN A 112 -8.98 2.92 0.23
C ASN A 112 -9.30 1.49 -0.20
N GLY A 113 -10.28 0.89 0.41
CA GLY A 113 -10.60 -0.52 0.25
C GLY A 113 -11.52 -0.86 -0.91
N SER A 114 -11.56 -0.03 -1.92
CA SER A 114 -12.37 -0.34 -3.10
C SER A 114 -11.70 -1.36 -4.00
#